data_20f4cf6d785a62b212db34784df42e46
#
_entry.id   20f4cf6d785a62b212db34784df42e46
#
_cell.length_a   1.000
_cell.length_b   1.000
_cell.length_c   1.000
_cell.angle_alpha   90.00
_cell.angle_beta   90.00
_cell.angle_gamma   90.00
#
_symmetry.space_group_name_H-M   'P 1'
#
loop_
_entity.id
_entity.type
_entity.pdbx_description
1 polymer ?
#
loop_
_entity_poly.entity_id
_entity_poly.type
_entity_poly.pdbx_seq_one_letter_code
_entity_poly.pdbx_strand_id
1 'polypeptide(L)'
;MSMPLSRRRMLQLAAVPAFLSRPQIQDLAPTASRVYPGVDTRLVYVPDEQGNAIIDSSHAGYGGGGVAIPTIPVRETVWPVAADNTENIQAAINKVSSRPLDAGGFRGAVLLKAGYYKMATPIKIEVSGVVLRGEGMGDTGTILIGTGTGRTGGGAGGGGGNQGTLVLVGGASGTTTKDETKQTVTDDYIPVGARKFKVASARSFRPGDTVIVRRIGNQDWIDAVGMSGPDNASRWRPFNVEWDRIVVDVQGDTITVDAPITCAIEKRWGGGEVVKYEDSGRIEKVGVENLRAMSEFDPTKRTREYGNMDRPNYVAEEYYNDENHYRNFVIFDNTKNGWVRNATALHFVYSMVGTQRGAKWITVQDCVSRAPVSMRAGARRFTFALRGQLALVQRCLSDEGRHSFMSGQPTSSANVFLDCKATTPFSSSEPHEQWATGNLYDNVQAPLTARFWKNINIGWAGANTVFWNCEGSFLVQKPPTAQNFSFGHLGVNSVVFNIPLQDPTKENGHIESLDKHVMPRSLYLTQLRDRLGDAAVRQIAAASQIG
;
A
#
# COMPACT_ATOMS: atom_id res chain seq x y z
N MET A 1 -28.20 -25.51 14.81
CA MET A 1 -29.40 -24.94 14.14
C MET A 1 -28.93 -24.20 12.89
N SER A 2 -29.13 -24.78 11.74
CA SER A 2 -28.76 -24.19 10.44
C SER A 2 -29.84 -23.20 10.01
N MET A 3 -29.48 -21.92 9.91
CA MET A 3 -30.36 -20.94 9.30
C MET A 3 -30.15 -20.90 7.78
N PRO A 4 -31.21 -20.90 6.97
CA PRO A 4 -31.08 -20.79 5.52
C PRO A 4 -30.81 -19.33 5.12
N LEU A 5 -29.67 -19.10 4.48
CA LEU A 5 -29.42 -17.88 3.72
C LEU A 5 -30.42 -17.81 2.56
N SER A 6 -31.14 -16.70 2.43
CA SER A 6 -32.16 -16.54 1.42
C SER A 6 -31.58 -16.74 0.00
N ARG A 7 -32.20 -17.62 -0.79
CA ARG A 7 -31.78 -18.01 -2.16
C ARG A 7 -31.57 -16.85 -3.14
N ARG A 8 -32.06 -15.65 -2.85
CA ARG A 8 -31.94 -14.49 -3.75
C ARG A 8 -30.59 -13.77 -3.70
N ARG A 9 -29.80 -13.94 -2.63
CA ARG A 9 -28.44 -13.34 -2.52
C ARG A 9 -27.31 -14.29 -2.94
N MET A 10 -27.58 -15.60 -3.08
CA MET A 10 -26.54 -16.57 -3.47
C MET A 10 -26.21 -16.59 -4.98
N LEU A 11 -27.15 -16.16 -5.84
CA LEU A 11 -26.95 -16.22 -7.31
C LEU A 11 -26.09 -15.09 -7.89
N GLN A 12 -25.69 -14.09 -7.10
CA GLN A 12 -24.80 -13.01 -7.55
C GLN A 12 -23.30 -13.23 -7.24
N LEU A 13 -22.94 -14.37 -6.67
CA LEU A 13 -21.56 -14.67 -6.22
C LEU A 13 -20.66 -15.36 -7.26
N ALA A 14 -21.17 -15.72 -8.41
CA ALA A 14 -20.45 -16.57 -9.37
C ALA A 14 -19.79 -15.84 -10.55
N ALA A 15 -19.94 -14.54 -10.69
CA ALA A 15 -19.23 -13.79 -11.72
C ALA A 15 -18.12 -12.96 -11.10
N VAL A 16 -16.87 -13.35 -11.32
CA VAL A 16 -15.76 -12.39 -11.34
C VAL A 16 -16.19 -11.34 -12.36
N PRO A 17 -16.43 -10.08 -11.98
CA PRO A 17 -16.74 -9.06 -12.97
C PRO A 17 -15.54 -9.00 -13.92
N ALA A 18 -15.78 -9.16 -15.22
CA ALA A 18 -14.79 -8.84 -16.22
C ALA A 18 -14.31 -7.41 -15.91
N PHE A 19 -13.07 -7.30 -15.43
CA PHE A 19 -12.49 -6.02 -15.10
C PHE A 19 -12.47 -5.19 -16.37
N LEU A 20 -13.22 -4.09 -16.34
CA LEU A 20 -13.13 -2.93 -17.21
C LEU A 20 -13.52 -3.17 -18.68
N SER A 21 -14.75 -2.80 -19.02
CA SER A 21 -15.00 -2.29 -20.36
C SER A 21 -14.04 -1.12 -20.60
N ARG A 22 -13.19 -1.24 -21.62
CA ARG A 22 -12.30 -0.15 -22.08
C ARG A 22 -13.13 1.13 -22.21
N PRO A 23 -12.74 2.24 -21.62
CA PRO A 23 -13.18 3.51 -22.19
C PRO A 23 -12.66 3.55 -23.62
N GLN A 24 -13.54 3.81 -24.58
CA GLN A 24 -13.12 4.01 -25.96
C GLN A 24 -12.10 5.13 -25.98
N ILE A 25 -10.91 4.82 -26.52
CA ILE A 25 -9.81 5.79 -26.74
C ILE A 25 -10.23 6.66 -27.94
N GLN A 26 -11.33 7.39 -27.79
CA GLN A 26 -11.70 8.44 -28.74
C GLN A 26 -11.51 9.78 -28.05
N ASP A 27 -10.70 10.62 -28.64
CA ASP A 27 -10.26 11.93 -28.14
C ASP A 27 -9.39 11.87 -26.88
N LEU A 28 -8.23 11.25 -26.99
CA LEU A 28 -7.18 11.42 -26.00
C LEU A 28 -6.72 12.88 -26.01
N ALA A 29 -7.00 13.52 -24.93
CA ALA A 29 -6.66 14.90 -24.69
C ALA A 29 -5.16 15.15 -24.58
N PRO A 30 -4.78 16.40 -24.48
CA PRO A 30 -3.40 16.79 -24.39
C PRO A 30 -2.67 16.10 -23.25
N THR A 31 -1.39 15.98 -23.42
CA THR A 31 -0.43 15.53 -22.43
C THR A 31 -0.46 16.40 -21.18
N ALA A 32 -0.27 15.82 -20.00
CA ALA A 32 -0.09 16.58 -18.77
C ALA A 32 1.14 17.50 -18.86
N SER A 33 1.10 18.67 -18.23
CA SER A 33 2.16 19.66 -18.36
C SER A 33 3.47 19.27 -17.66
N ARG A 34 3.39 18.42 -16.63
CA ARG A 34 4.53 18.04 -15.78
C ARG A 34 5.20 16.73 -16.18
N VAL A 35 4.50 15.85 -16.89
CA VAL A 35 5.04 14.61 -17.43
C VAL A 35 4.22 14.14 -18.62
N TYR A 36 4.86 13.84 -19.75
CA TYR A 36 4.20 13.47 -20.98
C TYR A 36 5.09 12.63 -21.90
N PRO A 37 4.51 11.86 -22.83
CA PRO A 37 5.28 11.15 -23.84
C PRO A 37 5.99 12.10 -24.81
N GLY A 38 7.31 11.98 -24.93
CA GLY A 38 8.10 12.66 -25.95
C GLY A 38 7.95 12.05 -27.33
N VAL A 39 8.67 12.59 -28.32
CA VAL A 39 8.65 12.12 -29.72
C VAL A 39 9.14 10.67 -29.89
N ASP A 40 10.00 10.21 -29.01
CA ASP A 40 10.50 8.82 -28.93
C ASP A 40 9.62 7.92 -28.05
N THR A 41 8.44 8.40 -27.64
CA THR A 41 7.47 7.77 -26.75
C THR A 41 7.92 7.59 -25.29
N ARG A 42 9.15 7.98 -24.93
CA ARG A 42 9.62 8.03 -23.55
C ARG A 42 9.05 9.23 -22.83
N LEU A 43 8.93 9.13 -21.52
CA LEU A 43 8.40 10.24 -20.71
C LEU A 43 9.40 11.38 -20.61
N VAL A 44 8.91 12.58 -20.88
CA VAL A 44 9.58 13.85 -20.60
C VAL A 44 9.05 14.38 -19.28
N TYR A 45 9.94 14.64 -18.34
CA TYR A 45 9.62 15.24 -17.05
C TYR A 45 9.94 16.73 -17.08
N VAL A 46 8.97 17.55 -16.68
CA VAL A 46 9.12 19.01 -16.57
C VAL A 46 9.21 19.38 -15.09
N PRO A 47 10.41 19.61 -14.55
CA PRO A 47 10.56 20.02 -13.15
C PRO A 47 10.00 21.42 -12.92
N ASP A 48 9.75 21.74 -11.67
CA ASP A 48 9.49 23.12 -11.25
C ASP A 48 10.79 23.94 -11.16
N GLU A 49 10.67 25.21 -10.75
CA GLU A 49 11.82 26.14 -10.63
C GLU A 49 12.88 25.67 -9.63
N GLN A 50 12.52 24.80 -8.67
CA GLN A 50 13.44 24.22 -7.69
C GLN A 50 13.99 22.85 -8.14
N GLY A 51 13.56 22.35 -9.30
CA GLY A 51 13.98 21.06 -9.83
C GLY A 51 13.11 19.87 -9.36
N ASN A 52 12.01 20.11 -8.63
CA ASN A 52 11.10 19.03 -8.23
C ASN A 52 10.35 18.48 -9.45
N ALA A 53 10.35 17.17 -9.59
CA ALA A 53 9.69 16.47 -10.69
C ALA A 53 8.68 15.43 -10.21
N ILE A 54 7.78 15.02 -11.09
CA ILE A 54 6.95 13.85 -10.88
C ILE A 54 7.85 12.64 -10.64
N ILE A 55 7.57 11.88 -9.59
CA ILE A 55 8.40 10.77 -9.12
C ILE A 55 8.31 9.60 -10.09
N ASP A 56 9.44 8.97 -10.39
CA ASP A 56 9.47 7.66 -11.06
C ASP A 56 9.04 6.57 -10.05
N SER A 57 7.80 6.12 -10.16
CA SER A 57 7.18 5.10 -9.31
C SER A 57 7.46 3.68 -9.78
N SER A 58 8.16 3.47 -10.90
CA SER A 58 8.38 2.15 -11.50
C SER A 58 9.17 1.17 -10.62
N HIS A 59 9.76 1.66 -9.54
CA HIS A 59 10.51 0.87 -8.56
C HIS A 59 9.62 0.15 -7.54
N ALA A 60 8.29 0.34 -7.58
CA ALA A 60 7.34 -0.30 -6.68
C ALA A 60 7.02 -1.74 -7.12
N GLY A 61 6.83 -2.61 -6.14
CA GLY A 61 6.48 -4.02 -6.35
C GLY A 61 7.64 -5.00 -6.21
N TYR A 62 7.31 -6.28 -6.28
CA TYR A 62 8.24 -7.40 -6.14
C TYR A 62 9.50 -7.21 -7.02
N GLY A 63 10.67 -7.47 -6.44
CA GLY A 63 11.94 -7.35 -7.14
C GLY A 63 12.34 -5.93 -7.54
N GLY A 64 11.68 -4.88 -7.00
CA GLY A 64 11.91 -3.49 -7.40
C GLY A 64 11.14 -3.07 -8.64
N GLY A 65 10.04 -3.75 -8.94
CA GLY A 65 9.14 -3.49 -10.07
C GLY A 65 9.57 -4.19 -11.37
N GLY A 66 8.58 -4.63 -12.15
CA GLY A 66 8.79 -5.29 -13.45
C GLY A 66 9.28 -6.74 -13.40
N VAL A 67 9.29 -7.35 -12.21
CA VAL A 67 9.69 -8.73 -12.01
C VAL A 67 8.47 -9.62 -11.82
N ALA A 68 8.36 -10.70 -12.59
CA ALA A 68 7.30 -11.68 -12.46
C ALA A 68 7.34 -12.37 -11.09
N ILE A 69 6.18 -12.51 -10.45
CA ILE A 69 6.08 -13.36 -9.25
C ILE A 69 6.25 -14.83 -9.66
N PRO A 70 7.26 -15.54 -9.14
CA PRO A 70 7.58 -16.89 -9.58
C PRO A 70 6.54 -17.92 -9.12
N THR A 71 6.50 -19.05 -9.82
CA THR A 71 5.77 -20.25 -9.37
C THR A 71 6.73 -21.16 -8.60
N ILE A 72 6.49 -21.31 -7.29
CA ILE A 72 7.39 -22.05 -6.40
C ILE A 72 6.94 -23.51 -6.30
N PRO A 73 7.86 -24.49 -6.40
CA PRO A 73 7.53 -25.91 -6.25
C PRO A 73 6.91 -26.23 -4.88
N VAL A 74 5.85 -27.04 -4.88
CA VAL A 74 5.22 -27.57 -3.64
C VAL A 74 6.20 -28.54 -2.96
N ARG A 75 6.35 -28.39 -1.66
CA ARG A 75 7.19 -29.24 -0.82
C ARG A 75 6.44 -29.94 0.28
N GLU A 76 5.33 -29.36 0.72
CA GLU A 76 4.41 -29.97 1.68
C GLU A 76 2.98 -29.74 1.19
N THR A 77 2.10 -30.70 1.52
CA THR A 77 0.67 -30.64 1.22
C THR A 77 -0.14 -30.89 2.47
N VAL A 78 -1.13 -30.05 2.74
CA VAL A 78 -2.03 -30.14 3.89
C VAL A 78 -3.46 -30.33 3.39
N TRP A 79 -4.17 -31.28 3.98
CA TRP A 79 -5.61 -31.47 3.79
C TRP A 79 -6.38 -30.91 4.97
N PRO A 80 -7.60 -30.41 4.75
CA PRO A 80 -8.41 -29.90 5.85
C PRO A 80 -8.85 -31.05 6.79
N VAL A 81 -8.88 -30.77 8.08
CA VAL A 81 -9.49 -31.64 9.09
C VAL A 81 -10.71 -30.98 9.71
N ALA A 82 -11.62 -31.75 10.29
CA ALA A 82 -12.85 -31.22 10.89
C ALA A 82 -12.59 -30.33 12.14
N ALA A 83 -11.49 -30.59 12.84
CA ALA A 83 -11.04 -29.82 14.01
C ALA A 83 -10.25 -28.56 13.60
N ASP A 84 -9.56 -27.93 14.55
CA ASP A 84 -8.65 -26.82 14.29
C ASP A 84 -7.48 -27.26 13.41
N ASN A 85 -7.21 -26.49 12.37
CA ASN A 85 -6.15 -26.77 11.40
C ASN A 85 -4.87 -25.95 11.65
N THR A 86 -4.85 -25.09 12.64
CA THR A 86 -3.74 -24.15 12.86
C THR A 86 -2.40 -24.88 13.01
N GLU A 87 -2.36 -25.90 13.88
CA GLU A 87 -1.12 -26.67 14.14
C GLU A 87 -0.65 -27.43 12.90
N ASN A 88 -1.56 -28.04 12.13
CA ASN A 88 -1.22 -28.77 10.92
C ASN A 88 -0.60 -27.86 9.86
N ILE A 89 -1.18 -26.68 9.66
CA ILE A 89 -0.65 -25.68 8.70
C ILE A 89 0.70 -25.15 9.20
N GLN A 90 0.80 -24.79 10.49
CA GLN A 90 2.04 -24.26 11.05
C GLN A 90 3.17 -25.30 11.01
N ALA A 91 2.88 -26.57 11.30
CA ALA A 91 3.86 -27.65 11.20
C ALA A 91 4.38 -27.83 9.76
N ALA A 92 3.52 -27.76 8.76
CA ALA A 92 3.92 -27.80 7.35
C ALA A 92 4.77 -26.58 6.96
N ILE A 93 4.40 -25.37 7.41
CA ILE A 93 5.22 -24.17 7.25
C ILE A 93 6.60 -24.36 7.89
N ASN A 94 6.66 -24.85 9.12
CA ASN A 94 7.92 -25.09 9.84
C ASN A 94 8.81 -26.12 9.13
N LYS A 95 8.20 -27.17 8.58
CA LYS A 95 8.92 -28.20 7.81
C LYS A 95 9.49 -27.63 6.50
N VAL A 96 8.78 -26.79 5.78
CA VAL A 96 9.32 -26.08 4.60
C VAL A 96 10.39 -25.08 5.05
N SER A 97 10.18 -24.39 6.15
CA SER A 97 11.11 -23.40 6.72
C SER A 97 12.49 -23.99 7.09
N SER A 98 12.55 -25.27 7.47
CA SER A 98 13.82 -25.96 7.81
C SER A 98 14.63 -26.39 6.57
N ARG A 99 14.07 -26.30 5.35
CA ARG A 99 14.78 -26.66 4.11
C ARG A 99 15.85 -25.62 3.78
N PRO A 100 16.94 -25.97 3.10
CA PRO A 100 17.88 -25.00 2.55
C PRO A 100 17.18 -24.15 1.47
N LEU A 101 17.67 -22.93 1.25
CA LEU A 101 17.28 -22.11 0.12
C LEU A 101 17.81 -22.74 -1.18
N ASP A 102 16.99 -22.72 -2.23
CA ASP A 102 17.44 -23.01 -3.59
C ASP A 102 18.21 -21.82 -4.20
N ALA A 103 18.70 -21.97 -5.41
CA ALA A 103 19.42 -20.91 -6.13
C ALA A 103 18.56 -19.64 -6.37
N GLY A 104 17.24 -19.78 -6.37
CA GLY A 104 16.29 -18.67 -6.47
C GLY A 104 16.02 -17.98 -5.13
N GLY A 105 16.54 -18.52 -4.02
CA GLY A 105 16.29 -18.03 -2.66
C GLY A 105 14.95 -18.49 -2.08
N PHE A 106 14.41 -19.64 -2.53
CA PHE A 106 13.18 -20.24 -2.04
C PHE A 106 13.43 -21.57 -1.31
N ARG A 107 12.55 -21.88 -0.33
CA ARG A 107 12.53 -23.15 0.39
C ARG A 107 11.43 -24.06 -0.14
N GLY A 108 10.34 -23.46 -0.67
CA GLY A 108 9.22 -24.16 -1.27
C GLY A 108 7.86 -23.59 -0.92
N ALA A 109 6.84 -24.21 -1.51
CA ALA A 109 5.44 -23.88 -1.18
C ALA A 109 4.83 -24.96 -0.29
N VAL A 110 3.99 -24.52 0.68
CA VAL A 110 3.00 -25.32 1.38
C VAL A 110 1.69 -25.22 0.62
N LEU A 111 1.20 -26.32 0.07
CA LEU A 111 -0.08 -26.38 -0.63
C LEU A 111 -1.19 -26.81 0.33
N LEU A 112 -2.17 -25.97 0.51
CA LEU A 112 -3.42 -26.28 1.19
C LEU A 112 -4.44 -26.75 0.14
N LYS A 113 -4.89 -28.01 0.23
CA LYS A 113 -5.91 -28.57 -0.67
C LYS A 113 -7.23 -27.82 -0.55
N ALA A 114 -8.07 -27.91 -1.57
CA ALA A 114 -9.42 -27.33 -1.52
C ALA A 114 -10.22 -27.86 -0.32
N GLY A 115 -10.94 -26.98 0.35
CA GLY A 115 -11.74 -27.28 1.54
C GLY A 115 -11.65 -26.19 2.62
N TYR A 116 -12.25 -26.47 3.78
CA TYR A 116 -12.42 -25.52 4.87
C TYR A 116 -11.43 -25.78 5.99
N TYR A 117 -10.64 -24.77 6.36
CA TYR A 117 -9.62 -24.81 7.40
C TYR A 117 -10.02 -23.88 8.54
N LYS A 118 -10.62 -24.41 9.63
CA LYS A 118 -10.87 -23.63 10.84
C LYS A 118 -9.53 -23.35 11.54
N MET A 119 -9.35 -22.13 11.99
CA MET A 119 -8.09 -21.66 12.58
C MET A 119 -8.39 -20.83 13.83
N ALA A 120 -8.11 -21.38 15.01
CA ALA A 120 -8.32 -20.69 16.28
C ALA A 120 -7.23 -19.66 16.58
N THR A 121 -6.01 -19.88 16.09
CA THR A 121 -4.87 -18.97 16.29
C THR A 121 -4.21 -18.60 14.97
N PRO A 122 -3.44 -17.48 14.94
CA PRO A 122 -2.69 -17.07 13.76
C PRO A 122 -1.64 -18.09 13.31
N ILE A 123 -1.40 -18.18 12.00
CA ILE A 123 -0.19 -18.80 11.46
C ILE A 123 0.85 -17.75 11.13
N LYS A 124 2.13 -18.15 11.17
CA LYS A 124 3.28 -17.28 10.98
C LYS A 124 4.23 -17.83 9.93
N ILE A 125 4.76 -16.95 9.10
CA ILE A 125 5.87 -17.21 8.18
C ILE A 125 7.01 -16.28 8.61
N GLU A 126 8.04 -16.84 9.26
CA GLU A 126 9.09 -16.09 9.93
C GLU A 126 10.48 -16.28 9.28
N VAL A 127 10.55 -16.99 8.15
CA VAL A 127 11.79 -17.18 7.39
C VAL A 127 11.59 -16.94 5.91
N SER A 128 12.68 -16.57 5.23
CA SER A 128 12.69 -16.29 3.79
C SER A 128 12.36 -17.54 2.96
N GLY A 129 11.77 -17.32 1.78
CA GLY A 129 11.62 -18.33 0.75
C GLY A 129 10.43 -19.29 0.91
N VAL A 130 9.45 -18.98 1.75
CA VAL A 130 8.27 -19.83 2.02
C VAL A 130 7.02 -19.24 1.36
N VAL A 131 6.25 -20.08 0.66
CA VAL A 131 4.99 -19.69 0.04
C VAL A 131 3.84 -20.52 0.60
N LEU A 132 2.79 -19.86 1.06
CA LEU A 132 1.51 -20.48 1.40
C LEU A 132 0.58 -20.40 0.20
N ARG A 133 0.16 -21.54 -0.33
CA ARG A 133 -0.66 -21.62 -1.54
C ARG A 133 -1.90 -22.48 -1.32
N GLY A 134 -3.05 -21.98 -1.79
CA GLY A 134 -4.27 -22.78 -1.92
C GLY A 134 -4.52 -23.24 -3.36
N GLU A 135 -5.65 -23.91 -3.57
CA GLU A 135 -6.10 -24.41 -4.88
C GLU A 135 -7.16 -23.52 -5.53
N GLY A 136 -7.44 -22.34 -4.97
CA GLY A 136 -8.35 -21.36 -5.54
C GLY A 136 -8.96 -20.43 -4.51
N MET A 137 -9.32 -19.21 -4.94
CA MET A 137 -9.93 -18.17 -4.11
C MET A 137 -11.47 -18.18 -4.15
N GLY A 138 -12.06 -19.13 -4.89
CA GLY A 138 -13.51 -19.30 -5.03
C GLY A 138 -14.14 -20.11 -3.90
N ASP A 139 -15.45 -20.32 -3.98
CA ASP A 139 -16.27 -21.03 -2.97
C ASP A 139 -15.93 -22.52 -2.83
N THR A 140 -15.32 -23.10 -3.86
CA THR A 140 -14.88 -24.51 -3.91
C THR A 140 -13.36 -24.65 -3.77
N GLY A 141 -12.65 -23.55 -3.55
CA GLY A 141 -11.20 -23.54 -3.38
C GLY A 141 -10.75 -23.82 -1.95
N THR A 142 -9.61 -23.28 -1.59
CA THR A 142 -9.05 -23.34 -0.23
C THR A 142 -9.59 -22.18 0.60
N ILE A 143 -10.26 -22.48 1.72
CA ILE A 143 -10.93 -21.49 2.55
C ILE A 143 -10.41 -21.56 3.99
N LEU A 144 -9.66 -20.53 4.41
CA LEU A 144 -9.23 -20.33 5.77
C LEU A 144 -10.34 -19.64 6.57
N ILE A 145 -10.72 -20.17 7.73
CA ILE A 145 -11.76 -19.59 8.59
C ILE A 145 -11.14 -19.29 9.95
N GLY A 146 -10.87 -18.02 10.21
CA GLY A 146 -10.43 -17.55 11.52
C GLY A 146 -11.61 -17.60 12.51
N THR A 147 -11.55 -18.48 13.52
CA THR A 147 -12.62 -18.72 14.51
C THR A 147 -12.39 -18.03 15.85
N GLY A 148 -11.32 -17.26 15.97
CA GLY A 148 -10.95 -16.52 17.17
C GLY A 148 -10.69 -15.04 16.89
N THR A 149 -9.99 -14.38 17.79
CA THR A 149 -9.61 -12.96 17.64
C THR A 149 -8.19 -12.75 17.16
N GLY A 150 -7.34 -13.76 17.25
CA GLY A 150 -5.91 -13.67 17.00
C GLY A 150 -5.17 -12.69 17.92
N ARG A 151 -5.78 -12.32 19.06
CA ARG A 151 -5.23 -11.37 20.03
C ARG A 151 -4.79 -12.09 21.30
N THR A 152 -3.68 -11.69 21.85
CA THR A 152 -3.22 -12.01 23.18
C THR A 152 -3.57 -10.82 24.09
N GLY A 153 -4.71 -10.90 24.80
CA GLY A 153 -5.20 -9.87 25.72
C GLY A 153 -6.43 -9.10 25.19
N GLY A 154 -7.36 -8.76 26.07
CA GLY A 154 -8.60 -8.05 25.76
C GLY A 154 -8.37 -6.56 25.55
N GLY A 155 -8.79 -6.05 24.41
CA GLY A 155 -8.86 -4.63 24.11
C GLY A 155 -9.23 -4.36 22.66
N ALA A 156 -10.28 -3.57 22.44
CA ALA A 156 -10.61 -3.01 21.14
C ALA A 156 -9.61 -1.89 20.80
N GLY A 157 -8.34 -2.23 20.58
CA GLY A 157 -7.33 -1.25 20.18
C GLY A 157 -7.55 -0.79 18.74
N GLY A 158 -7.78 0.51 18.54
CA GLY A 158 -7.71 1.12 17.22
C GLY A 158 -6.28 1.13 16.71
N GLY A 159 -6.09 0.94 15.40
CA GLY A 159 -4.79 1.06 14.74
C GLY A 159 -4.30 -0.25 14.09
N GLY A 160 -3.57 -0.07 12.98
CA GLY A 160 -3.10 -1.13 12.10
C GLY A 160 -1.85 -1.86 12.62
N GLY A 161 -1.91 -2.45 13.78
CA GLY A 161 -0.83 -3.31 14.28
C GLY A 161 -0.96 -4.77 13.83
N ASN A 162 -0.01 -5.61 14.24
CA ASN A 162 0.06 -7.04 13.88
C ASN A 162 -0.98 -7.90 14.61
N GLN A 163 -1.57 -7.38 15.69
CA GLN A 163 -2.55 -8.13 16.49
C GLN A 163 -3.84 -8.40 15.73
N GLY A 164 -4.42 -9.56 15.94
CA GLY A 164 -5.63 -10.01 15.26
C GLY A 164 -5.38 -10.30 13.76
N THR A 165 -4.19 -10.70 13.38
CA THR A 165 -3.83 -11.07 12.00
C THR A 165 -3.88 -12.59 11.85
N LEU A 166 -4.58 -13.07 10.79
CA LEU A 166 -4.74 -14.51 10.55
C LEU A 166 -3.44 -15.13 10.00
N VAL A 167 -2.78 -14.45 9.06
CA VAL A 167 -1.49 -14.85 8.47
C VAL A 167 -0.47 -13.74 8.68
N LEU A 168 0.43 -13.91 9.62
CA LEU A 168 1.51 -12.96 9.87
C LEU A 168 2.78 -13.38 9.12
N VAL A 169 3.27 -12.50 8.28
CA VAL A 169 4.52 -12.66 7.52
C VAL A 169 5.53 -11.65 8.04
N GLY A 170 6.60 -12.11 8.68
CA GLY A 170 7.54 -11.13 9.22
C GLY A 170 8.79 -11.71 9.84
N GLY A 171 9.90 -11.01 9.61
CA GLY A 171 11.18 -11.28 10.25
C GLY A 171 11.23 -10.83 11.71
N ALA A 172 12.25 -11.28 12.42
CA ALA A 172 12.44 -11.01 13.84
C ALA A 172 12.68 -9.54 14.17
N SER A 173 13.29 -8.78 13.26
CA SER A 173 13.58 -7.35 13.42
C SER A 173 13.63 -6.62 12.08
N GLY A 174 13.56 -5.30 12.13
CA GLY A 174 13.78 -4.43 10.97
C GLY A 174 15.24 -4.18 10.67
N THR A 175 15.51 -3.03 10.09
CA THR A 175 16.87 -2.56 9.78
C THR A 175 17.57 -2.04 11.04
N THR A 176 18.87 -2.32 11.16
CA THR A 176 19.74 -1.77 12.21
C THR A 176 20.79 -0.86 11.59
N THR A 177 20.76 0.44 11.89
CA THR A 177 21.71 1.41 11.32
C THR A 177 23.13 1.22 11.90
N LYS A 178 24.14 1.48 11.06
CA LYS A 178 25.55 1.54 11.42
C LYS A 178 25.94 3.00 11.58
N ASP A 179 25.70 3.56 12.76
CA ASP A 179 25.79 5.00 13.00
C ASP A 179 27.19 5.58 12.75
N GLU A 180 28.25 4.77 12.85
CA GLU A 180 29.62 5.13 12.48
C GLU A 180 29.80 5.43 10.97
N THR A 181 28.86 5.00 10.14
CA THR A 181 28.87 5.26 8.68
C THR A 181 28.08 6.50 8.28
N LYS A 182 27.41 7.16 9.23
CA LYS A 182 26.52 8.27 8.98
C LYS A 182 27.25 9.46 8.36
N GLN A 183 26.69 9.99 7.28
CA GLN A 183 27.19 11.16 6.59
C GLN A 183 26.08 12.18 6.38
N THR A 184 26.39 13.45 6.64
CA THR A 184 25.48 14.57 6.37
C THR A 184 25.41 14.84 4.87
N VAL A 185 24.22 15.10 4.35
CA VAL A 185 24.00 15.64 3.02
C VAL A 185 24.50 17.09 2.97
N THR A 186 25.29 17.43 1.96
CA THR A 186 25.93 18.76 1.85
C THR A 186 25.22 19.70 0.88
N ASP A 187 24.33 19.18 0.01
CA ASP A 187 23.50 20.01 -0.86
C ASP A 187 22.54 20.86 -0.02
N ASP A 188 22.36 22.13 -0.36
CA ASP A 188 21.40 23.02 0.31
C ASP A 188 19.96 22.63 -0.01
N TYR A 189 19.74 22.05 -1.20
CA TYR A 189 18.45 21.56 -1.68
C TYR A 189 18.62 20.31 -2.56
N ILE A 190 17.92 19.23 -2.23
CA ILE A 190 17.77 18.07 -3.09
C ILE A 190 16.30 17.99 -3.51
N PRO A 191 15.98 18.06 -4.80
CA PRO A 191 14.59 18.09 -5.24
C PRO A 191 13.88 16.73 -5.11
N VAL A 192 12.55 16.78 -5.07
CA VAL A 192 11.68 15.61 -5.19
C VAL A 192 11.97 14.88 -6.50
N GLY A 193 12.08 13.55 -6.44
CA GLY A 193 12.40 12.72 -7.60
C GLY A 193 13.91 12.51 -7.81
N ALA A 194 14.76 13.17 -7.05
CA ALA A 194 16.20 12.98 -7.15
C ALA A 194 16.64 11.58 -6.67
N ARG A 195 17.69 11.08 -7.31
CA ARG A 195 18.39 9.84 -6.92
C ARG A 195 19.86 10.09 -6.60
N LYS A 196 20.34 11.30 -6.82
CA LYS A 196 21.76 11.68 -6.75
C LYS A 196 21.91 12.89 -5.86
N PHE A 197 22.84 12.83 -4.90
CA PHE A 197 23.13 13.90 -3.95
C PHE A 197 24.53 13.78 -3.37
N LYS A 198 25.05 14.89 -2.82
CA LYS A 198 26.37 14.96 -2.21
C LYS A 198 26.28 14.73 -0.71
N VAL A 199 27.30 14.05 -0.16
CA VAL A 199 27.49 13.85 1.28
C VAL A 199 28.85 14.40 1.70
N ALA A 200 29.06 14.60 3.01
CA ALA A 200 30.33 15.14 3.54
C ALA A 200 31.55 14.24 3.18
N SER A 201 31.36 12.93 3.14
CA SER A 201 32.33 11.98 2.60
C SER A 201 31.64 10.70 2.16
N ALA A 202 31.84 10.30 0.91
CA ALA A 202 31.32 9.02 0.39
C ALA A 202 32.33 7.87 0.47
N ARG A 203 33.48 8.03 1.11
CA ARG A 203 34.56 7.03 1.13
C ARG A 203 34.18 5.66 1.68
N SER A 204 33.20 5.60 2.58
CA SER A 204 32.72 4.36 3.18
C SER A 204 31.64 3.66 2.37
N PHE A 205 31.06 4.33 1.35
CA PHE A 205 29.97 3.76 0.53
C PHE A 205 30.48 3.09 -0.73
N ARG A 206 29.79 2.01 -1.13
CA ARG A 206 30.04 1.24 -2.36
C ARG A 206 28.73 0.88 -3.04
N PRO A 207 28.70 0.69 -4.37
CA PRO A 207 27.57 0.08 -5.05
C PRO A 207 27.20 -1.26 -4.39
N GLY A 208 25.89 -1.47 -4.15
CA GLY A 208 25.33 -2.61 -3.43
C GLY A 208 25.10 -2.38 -1.93
N ASP A 209 25.66 -1.32 -1.33
CA ASP A 209 25.38 -1.00 0.07
C ASP A 209 23.90 -0.64 0.28
N THR A 210 23.32 -1.17 1.34
CA THR A 210 21.99 -0.78 1.83
C THR A 210 22.10 0.43 2.74
N VAL A 211 21.29 1.43 2.46
CA VAL A 211 21.33 2.72 3.18
C VAL A 211 19.93 3.22 3.53
N ILE A 212 19.82 3.90 4.66
CA ILE A 212 18.71 4.79 4.96
C ILE A 212 19.13 6.20 4.56
N VAL A 213 18.39 6.79 3.64
CA VAL A 213 18.45 8.23 3.36
C VAL A 213 17.39 8.90 4.22
N ARG A 214 17.77 9.91 4.98
CA ARG A 214 16.86 10.64 5.88
C ARG A 214 16.74 12.08 5.46
N ARG A 215 15.51 12.56 5.38
CA ARG A 215 15.19 13.99 5.46
C ARG A 215 14.87 14.29 6.92
N ILE A 216 15.65 15.16 7.54
CA ILE A 216 15.41 15.61 8.89
C ILE A 216 14.31 16.67 8.87
N GLY A 217 13.35 16.57 9.78
CA GLY A 217 12.33 17.59 9.99
C GLY A 217 12.52 18.26 11.33
N ASN A 218 12.90 19.55 11.32
CA ASN A 218 13.07 20.36 12.52
C ASN A 218 11.75 21.05 12.95
N GLN A 219 11.79 21.81 14.05
CA GLN A 219 10.62 22.53 14.53
C GLN A 219 10.16 23.61 13.55
N ASP A 220 11.06 24.31 12.89
CA ASP A 220 10.72 25.35 11.90
C ASP A 220 9.91 24.78 10.75
N TRP A 221 10.21 23.52 10.33
CA TRP A 221 9.40 22.83 9.34
C TRP A 221 8.00 22.48 9.87
N ILE A 222 7.88 22.00 11.14
CA ILE A 222 6.57 21.74 11.76
C ILE A 222 5.73 23.02 11.81
N ASP A 223 6.36 24.17 12.12
CA ASP A 223 5.71 25.47 12.14
C ASP A 223 5.26 25.89 10.73
N ALA A 224 6.13 25.72 9.73
CA ALA A 224 5.85 26.06 8.34
C ALA A 224 4.70 25.24 7.74
N VAL A 225 4.54 23.97 8.14
CA VAL A 225 3.40 23.15 7.68
C VAL A 225 2.14 23.36 8.52
N GLY A 226 2.18 24.24 9.54
CA GLY A 226 1.03 24.61 10.36
C GLY A 226 0.61 23.53 11.36
N MET A 227 1.57 22.70 11.82
CA MET A 227 1.32 21.60 12.75
C MET A 227 1.95 21.82 14.13
N SER A 228 2.12 23.07 14.54
CA SER A 228 2.60 23.50 15.86
C SER A 228 1.50 24.00 16.80
N GLY A 229 0.26 23.55 16.59
CA GLY A 229 -0.90 23.97 17.38
C GLY A 229 -0.75 23.74 18.88
N PRO A 230 -1.56 24.45 19.70
CA PRO A 230 -1.43 24.45 21.16
C PRO A 230 -1.86 23.11 21.80
N ASP A 231 -2.66 22.31 21.12
CA ASP A 231 -3.18 21.04 21.62
C ASP A 231 -2.53 19.83 20.91
N ASN A 232 -2.67 18.64 21.50
CA ASN A 232 -2.12 17.41 20.93
C ASN A 232 -2.83 16.99 19.63
N ALA A 233 -4.01 17.49 19.33
CA ALA A 233 -4.77 17.14 18.15
C ALA A 233 -4.28 17.87 16.89
N SER A 234 -3.61 19.03 17.05
CA SER A 234 -3.08 19.83 15.95
C SER A 234 -1.56 19.97 15.98
N ARG A 235 -0.86 19.15 16.77
CA ARG A 235 0.57 19.27 17.02
C ARG A 235 1.35 18.05 16.59
N TRP A 236 2.27 18.27 15.67
CA TRP A 236 3.35 17.32 15.38
C TRP A 236 4.58 17.63 16.22
N ARG A 237 5.37 16.61 16.49
CA ARG A 237 6.75 16.75 16.96
C ARG A 237 7.67 16.61 15.76
N PRO A 238 8.86 17.20 15.76
CA PRO A 238 9.88 16.96 14.73
C PRO A 238 10.09 15.47 14.48
N PHE A 239 10.11 15.07 13.20
CA PHE A 239 10.33 13.68 12.79
C PHE A 239 11.09 13.62 11.46
N ASN A 240 11.70 12.48 11.19
CA ASN A 240 12.42 12.22 9.96
C ASN A 240 11.53 11.48 8.96
N VAL A 241 11.69 11.83 7.67
CA VAL A 241 11.21 11.00 6.56
C VAL A 241 12.37 10.13 6.10
N GLU A 242 12.16 8.81 6.07
CA GLU A 242 13.22 7.84 5.83
C GLU A 242 12.95 6.99 4.60
N TRP A 243 13.97 6.81 3.77
CA TRP A 243 13.92 5.97 2.57
C TRP A 243 14.97 4.88 2.64
N ASP A 244 14.53 3.64 2.59
CA ASP A 244 15.37 2.45 2.43
C ASP A 244 15.81 2.35 0.96
N ARG A 245 17.10 2.47 0.70
CA ARG A 245 17.68 2.53 -0.65
C ARG A 245 18.92 1.63 -0.77
N ILE A 246 19.30 1.38 -2.02
CA ILE A 246 20.56 0.71 -2.37
C ILE A 246 21.43 1.73 -3.10
N VAL A 247 22.70 1.83 -2.71
CA VAL A 247 23.69 2.61 -3.46
C VAL A 247 23.97 1.92 -4.78
N VAL A 248 23.79 2.62 -5.89
CA VAL A 248 24.05 2.07 -7.23
C VAL A 248 25.32 2.64 -7.87
N ASP A 249 25.75 3.83 -7.44
CA ASP A 249 26.97 4.47 -7.93
C ASP A 249 27.53 5.44 -6.88
N VAL A 250 28.85 5.63 -6.90
CA VAL A 250 29.57 6.60 -6.05
C VAL A 250 30.64 7.30 -6.89
N GLN A 251 30.56 8.63 -7.03
CA GLN A 251 31.50 9.46 -7.77
C GLN A 251 31.98 10.63 -6.89
N GLY A 252 33.24 10.57 -6.41
CA GLY A 252 33.74 11.50 -5.41
C GLY A 252 32.89 11.40 -4.14
N ASP A 253 32.33 12.51 -3.68
CA ASP A 253 31.42 12.55 -2.54
C ASP A 253 29.93 12.54 -2.96
N THR A 254 29.63 12.16 -4.21
CA THR A 254 28.26 12.04 -4.71
C THR A 254 27.82 10.58 -4.69
N ILE A 255 26.67 10.32 -4.06
CA ILE A 255 25.99 9.01 -3.99
C ILE A 255 24.79 9.02 -4.93
N THR A 256 24.62 7.92 -5.70
CA THR A 256 23.40 7.65 -6.47
C THR A 256 22.70 6.43 -5.87
N VAL A 257 21.38 6.54 -5.63
CA VAL A 257 20.56 5.46 -5.07
C VAL A 257 19.63 4.83 -6.12
N ASP A 258 19.14 3.62 -5.82
CA ASP A 258 18.32 2.78 -6.70
C ASP A 258 16.97 3.40 -7.07
N ALA A 259 16.29 4.05 -6.13
CA ALA A 259 14.98 4.65 -6.34
C ALA A 259 14.93 6.10 -5.84
N PRO A 260 14.06 6.95 -6.41
CA PRO A 260 13.97 8.37 -6.04
C PRO A 260 13.64 8.61 -4.57
N ILE A 261 14.07 9.76 -4.04
CA ILE A 261 13.50 10.33 -2.82
C ILE A 261 12.14 10.98 -3.14
N THR A 262 11.23 10.93 -2.20
CA THR A 262 9.83 11.31 -2.44
C THR A 262 9.42 12.63 -1.78
N CYS A 263 10.35 13.29 -1.09
CA CYS A 263 10.18 14.61 -0.49
C CYS A 263 11.50 15.36 -0.61
N ALA A 264 11.48 16.65 -0.88
CA ALA A 264 12.69 17.45 -0.96
C ALA A 264 13.48 17.43 0.36
N ILE A 265 14.79 17.38 0.27
CA ILE A 265 15.69 17.56 1.42
C ILE A 265 16.22 19.00 1.38
N GLU A 266 15.89 19.78 2.39
CA GLU A 266 16.23 21.19 2.47
C GLU A 266 17.01 21.49 3.74
N LYS A 267 18.17 22.13 3.60
CA LYS A 267 19.04 22.46 4.73
C LYS A 267 18.35 23.32 5.79
N ARG A 268 17.49 24.25 5.36
CA ARG A 268 16.72 25.12 6.27
C ARG A 268 15.76 24.36 7.19
N TRP A 269 15.27 23.18 6.74
CA TRP A 269 14.36 22.34 7.52
C TRP A 269 15.05 21.22 8.29
N GLY A 270 16.39 21.26 8.39
CA GLY A 270 17.20 20.25 9.08
C GLY A 270 18.13 19.46 8.16
N GLY A 271 17.99 19.61 6.82
CA GLY A 271 18.83 18.91 5.86
C GLY A 271 18.57 17.41 5.79
N GLY A 272 19.62 16.65 5.54
CA GLY A 272 19.53 15.20 5.43
C GLY A 272 20.80 14.48 5.83
N GLU A 273 20.67 13.16 5.99
CA GLU A 273 21.77 12.26 6.26
C GLU A 273 21.61 10.92 5.52
N VAL A 274 22.72 10.22 5.34
CA VAL A 274 22.77 8.87 4.81
C VAL A 274 23.54 7.99 5.77
N VAL A 275 22.98 6.81 6.07
CA VAL A 275 23.59 5.85 6.99
C VAL A 275 23.42 4.45 6.44
N LYS A 276 24.46 3.60 6.50
CA LYS A 276 24.32 2.18 6.18
C LYS A 276 23.50 1.47 7.22
N TYR A 277 22.86 0.36 6.82
CA TYR A 277 22.15 -0.48 7.76
C TYR A 277 22.40 -1.98 7.47
N GLU A 278 22.18 -2.79 8.49
CA GLU A 278 22.10 -4.25 8.38
C GLU A 278 20.65 -4.71 8.34
N ASP A 279 20.41 -5.75 7.56
CA ASP A 279 19.08 -6.27 7.21
C ASP A 279 18.89 -7.73 7.65
N SER A 280 19.66 -8.18 8.61
CA SER A 280 19.73 -9.59 9.03
C SER A 280 18.43 -10.11 9.65
N GLY A 281 17.59 -9.22 10.17
CA GLY A 281 16.32 -9.59 10.80
C GLY A 281 15.10 -9.61 9.87
N ARG A 282 15.22 -9.08 8.65
CA ARG A 282 14.14 -9.06 7.65
C ARG A 282 14.15 -10.35 6.83
N ILE A 283 12.97 -10.83 6.50
CA ILE A 283 12.79 -11.95 5.59
C ILE A 283 12.42 -11.48 4.19
N GLU A 284 12.61 -12.35 3.19
CA GLU A 284 12.25 -12.02 1.81
C GLU A 284 11.74 -13.23 1.01
N LYS A 285 11.14 -12.94 -0.16
CA LYS A 285 10.65 -13.96 -1.09
C LYS A 285 9.59 -14.86 -0.46
N VAL A 286 8.57 -14.23 0.12
CA VAL A 286 7.48 -14.88 0.84
C VAL A 286 6.16 -14.56 0.17
N GLY A 287 5.28 -15.55 0.02
CA GLY A 287 4.00 -15.36 -0.67
C GLY A 287 2.81 -16.01 0.00
N VAL A 288 1.62 -15.41 -0.20
CA VAL A 288 0.32 -15.97 0.14
C VAL A 288 -0.56 -15.90 -1.11
N GLU A 289 -1.05 -17.05 -1.61
CA GLU A 289 -1.69 -17.06 -2.93
C GLU A 289 -2.76 -18.12 -3.13
N ASN A 290 -3.68 -17.85 -4.08
CA ASN A 290 -4.70 -18.79 -4.57
C ASN A 290 -5.60 -19.35 -3.45
N LEU A 291 -6.10 -18.51 -2.56
CA LEU A 291 -6.97 -18.93 -1.48
C LEU A 291 -7.96 -17.85 -1.04
N ARG A 292 -8.97 -18.28 -0.29
CA ARG A 292 -9.92 -17.40 0.39
C ARG A 292 -9.65 -17.42 1.89
N ALA A 293 -9.86 -16.29 2.56
CA ALA A 293 -9.90 -16.20 4.00
C ALA A 293 -11.18 -15.54 4.47
N MET A 294 -11.70 -16.00 5.60
CA MET A 294 -12.88 -15.45 6.26
C MET A 294 -12.61 -15.28 7.74
N SER A 295 -13.17 -14.24 8.34
CA SER A 295 -13.22 -14.12 9.80
C SER A 295 -14.62 -14.46 10.29
N GLU A 296 -14.76 -15.43 11.18
CA GLU A 296 -16.02 -15.74 11.87
C GLU A 296 -16.36 -14.60 12.82
N PHE A 297 -17.63 -14.21 12.92
CA PHE A 297 -18.10 -13.12 13.74
C PHE A 297 -19.47 -13.43 14.35
N ASP A 298 -19.88 -12.69 15.39
CA ASP A 298 -21.19 -12.81 16.03
C ASP A 298 -22.26 -12.04 15.23
N PRO A 299 -23.18 -12.73 14.51
CA PRO A 299 -24.18 -12.08 13.69
C PRO A 299 -25.30 -11.40 14.49
N THR A 300 -25.34 -11.58 15.81
CA THR A 300 -26.30 -10.89 16.70
C THR A 300 -25.88 -9.45 16.97
N LYS A 301 -24.59 -9.13 16.82
CA LYS A 301 -24.05 -7.79 17.01
C LYS A 301 -24.29 -6.92 15.79
N ARG A 302 -25.24 -6.02 15.90
CA ARG A 302 -25.64 -5.10 14.85
C ARG A 302 -25.74 -3.68 15.37
N THR A 303 -25.64 -2.70 14.48
CA THR A 303 -25.78 -1.29 14.80
C THR A 303 -26.38 -0.51 13.63
N ARG A 304 -26.91 0.67 13.94
CA ARG A 304 -27.25 1.73 12.96
C ARG A 304 -26.37 2.96 13.13
N GLU A 305 -25.37 2.88 14.01
CA GLU A 305 -24.43 3.96 14.25
C GLU A 305 -23.42 4.04 13.11
N TYR A 306 -23.25 5.22 12.57
CA TYR A 306 -22.37 5.48 11.44
C TYR A 306 -21.23 6.43 11.78
N GLY A 307 -20.95 6.71 13.01
CA GLY A 307 -19.86 7.60 13.38
C GLY A 307 -19.73 8.84 12.47
N ASN A 308 -18.53 9.28 12.23
CA ASN A 308 -18.24 10.37 11.27
C ASN A 308 -18.26 9.84 9.83
N MET A 309 -19.44 9.80 9.21
CA MET A 309 -19.58 9.33 7.85
C MET A 309 -19.39 10.45 6.83
N ASP A 310 -18.62 10.16 5.82
CA ASP A 310 -18.31 11.06 4.71
C ASP A 310 -19.38 11.05 3.60
N ARG A 311 -20.55 10.43 3.85
CA ARG A 311 -21.66 10.34 2.88
C ARG A 311 -22.82 11.25 3.29
N PRO A 312 -23.08 12.34 2.56
CA PRO A 312 -24.33 13.09 2.73
C PRO A 312 -25.52 12.21 2.30
N ASN A 313 -26.63 12.29 3.05
CA ASN A 313 -27.88 11.59 2.74
C ASN A 313 -27.85 10.05 2.83
N TYR A 314 -26.90 9.47 3.50
CA TYR A 314 -26.92 8.03 3.75
C TYR A 314 -28.02 7.70 4.78
N VAL A 315 -29.00 6.87 4.34
CA VAL A 315 -30.00 6.32 5.25
C VAL A 315 -29.35 5.22 6.07
N ALA A 316 -29.47 5.34 7.39
CA ALA A 316 -28.86 4.40 8.33
C ALA A 316 -29.54 3.02 8.27
N GLU A 317 -29.06 2.14 7.39
CA GLU A 317 -29.41 0.72 7.41
C GLU A 317 -28.67 -0.02 8.51
N GLU A 318 -29.30 -0.99 9.12
CA GLU A 318 -28.68 -1.85 10.11
C GLU A 318 -27.61 -2.75 9.46
N TYR A 319 -26.42 -2.81 10.08
CA TYR A 319 -25.31 -3.61 9.60
C TYR A 319 -24.60 -4.36 10.73
N TYR A 320 -23.85 -5.40 10.40
CA TYR A 320 -23.08 -6.17 11.36
C TYR A 320 -21.89 -5.36 11.90
N ASN A 321 -21.77 -5.31 13.23
CA ASN A 321 -20.76 -4.54 13.96
C ASN A 321 -20.12 -5.35 15.10
N ASP A 322 -19.71 -6.57 14.83
CA ASP A 322 -18.80 -7.27 15.74
C ASP A 322 -17.37 -6.81 15.47
N GLU A 323 -16.63 -6.51 16.50
CA GLU A 323 -15.19 -6.20 16.42
C GLU A 323 -14.34 -7.20 17.21
N ASN A 324 -14.97 -8.25 17.78
CA ASN A 324 -14.28 -9.26 18.57
C ASN A 324 -13.94 -10.50 17.72
N HIS A 325 -13.36 -10.28 16.54
CA HIS A 325 -12.89 -11.32 15.65
C HIS A 325 -11.61 -10.86 14.92
N TYR A 326 -11.10 -11.64 13.95
CA TYR A 326 -9.84 -11.29 13.27
C TYR A 326 -9.92 -9.92 12.56
N ARG A 327 -8.89 -9.12 12.78
CA ARG A 327 -8.80 -7.76 12.21
C ARG A 327 -8.23 -7.76 10.81
N ASN A 328 -7.18 -8.54 10.57
CA ASN A 328 -6.43 -8.55 9.33
C ASN A 328 -6.32 -9.96 8.76
N PHE A 329 -6.33 -10.06 7.44
CA PHE A 329 -6.02 -11.34 6.80
C PHE A 329 -4.50 -11.54 6.73
N VAL A 330 -3.77 -10.70 5.97
CA VAL A 330 -2.30 -10.80 5.84
C VAL A 330 -1.64 -9.50 6.27
N ILE A 331 -0.63 -9.59 7.11
CA ILE A 331 0.27 -8.47 7.43
C ILE A 331 1.70 -8.85 7.07
N PHE A 332 2.38 -7.97 6.33
CA PHE A 332 3.83 -8.02 6.12
C PHE A 332 4.52 -7.07 7.08
N ASP A 333 5.41 -7.61 7.92
CA ASP A 333 6.26 -6.84 8.83
C ASP A 333 7.72 -7.30 8.66
N ASN A 334 8.65 -6.36 8.60
CA ASN A 334 10.06 -6.69 8.39
C ASN A 334 10.29 -7.69 7.23
N THR A 335 9.67 -7.39 6.07
CA THR A 335 9.66 -8.29 4.91
C THR A 335 9.98 -7.53 3.63
N LYS A 336 10.86 -8.09 2.79
CA LYS A 336 11.12 -7.62 1.42
C LYS A 336 10.62 -8.64 0.39
N ASN A 337 10.33 -8.16 -0.81
CA ASN A 337 10.02 -9.05 -1.93
C ASN A 337 8.92 -10.07 -1.57
N GLY A 338 7.83 -9.60 -0.97
CA GLY A 338 6.68 -10.42 -0.63
C GLY A 338 5.50 -10.21 -1.58
N TRP A 339 4.54 -11.13 -1.56
CA TRP A 339 3.31 -10.97 -2.34
C TRP A 339 2.07 -11.59 -1.72
N VAL A 340 0.92 -11.02 -2.10
CA VAL A 340 -0.40 -11.67 -2.03
C VAL A 340 -1.00 -11.63 -3.42
N ARG A 341 -1.42 -12.76 -3.98
CA ARG A 341 -2.10 -12.81 -5.29
C ARG A 341 -3.24 -13.80 -5.34
N ASN A 342 -4.25 -13.50 -6.17
CA ASN A 342 -5.41 -14.37 -6.36
C ASN A 342 -6.03 -14.77 -5.01
N ALA A 343 -6.40 -13.80 -4.20
CA ALA A 343 -6.94 -14.03 -2.87
C ALA A 343 -8.25 -13.27 -2.63
N THR A 344 -9.15 -13.86 -1.84
CA THR A 344 -10.39 -13.22 -1.38
C THR A 344 -10.38 -13.12 0.13
N ALA A 345 -10.76 -11.97 0.68
CA ALA A 345 -10.94 -11.76 2.12
C ALA A 345 -12.39 -11.37 2.43
N LEU A 346 -12.98 -11.97 3.47
CA LEU A 346 -14.34 -11.71 3.92
C LEU A 346 -14.37 -11.42 5.43
N HIS A 347 -15.15 -10.45 5.82
CA HIS A 347 -15.54 -10.11 7.19
C HIS A 347 -14.43 -9.49 8.08
N PHE A 348 -13.20 -9.35 7.65
CA PHE A 348 -12.15 -8.79 8.49
C PHE A 348 -12.47 -7.35 8.94
N VAL A 349 -12.14 -7.06 10.21
CA VAL A 349 -12.45 -5.75 10.85
C VAL A 349 -11.71 -4.59 10.17
N TYR A 350 -10.42 -4.82 9.81
CA TYR A 350 -9.51 -3.75 9.40
C TYR A 350 -8.99 -3.93 7.99
N SER A 351 -8.14 -4.93 7.70
CA SER A 351 -7.50 -5.05 6.40
C SER A 351 -7.49 -6.45 5.80
N MET A 352 -7.55 -6.50 4.47
CA MET A 352 -7.19 -7.68 3.72
C MET A 352 -5.67 -7.85 3.68
N VAL A 353 -4.94 -6.81 3.29
CA VAL A 353 -3.49 -6.82 3.28
C VAL A 353 -2.98 -5.53 3.87
N GLY A 354 -2.07 -5.65 4.84
CA GLY A 354 -1.35 -4.52 5.39
C GLY A 354 0.16 -4.70 5.34
N THR A 355 0.89 -3.60 5.24
CA THR A 355 2.33 -3.57 5.39
C THR A 355 2.72 -2.70 6.55
N GLN A 356 3.72 -3.12 7.34
CA GLN A 356 4.31 -2.32 8.39
C GLN A 356 5.56 -1.59 7.89
N ARG A 357 6.13 -0.75 8.75
CA ARG A 357 7.29 0.12 8.45
C ARG A 357 8.48 -0.60 7.82
N GLY A 358 8.77 -1.83 8.27
CA GLY A 358 9.88 -2.65 7.79
C GLY A 358 9.62 -3.34 6.45
N ALA A 359 8.43 -3.18 5.85
CA ALA A 359 8.10 -3.84 4.59
C ALA A 359 8.55 -3.00 3.37
N LYS A 360 9.10 -3.69 2.35
CA LYS A 360 9.56 -3.09 1.09
C LYS A 360 9.32 -4.03 -0.08
N TRP A 361 8.94 -3.51 -1.24
CA TRP A 361 8.74 -4.28 -2.47
C TRP A 361 7.69 -5.39 -2.32
N ILE A 362 6.55 -5.06 -1.74
CA ILE A 362 5.43 -5.96 -1.64
C ILE A 362 4.51 -5.77 -2.84
N THR A 363 4.10 -6.88 -3.48
CA THR A 363 3.07 -6.86 -4.53
C THR A 363 1.78 -7.50 -4.03
N VAL A 364 0.66 -6.79 -4.17
CA VAL A 364 -0.69 -7.31 -3.95
C VAL A 364 -1.43 -7.23 -5.27
N GLN A 365 -1.86 -8.37 -5.82
CA GLN A 365 -2.51 -8.36 -7.13
C GLN A 365 -3.66 -9.35 -7.26
N ASP A 366 -4.66 -8.98 -8.07
CA ASP A 366 -5.81 -9.83 -8.38
C ASP A 366 -6.54 -10.30 -7.11
N CYS A 367 -6.72 -9.35 -6.15
CA CYS A 367 -7.26 -9.61 -4.83
C CYS A 367 -8.61 -8.92 -4.62
N VAL A 368 -9.50 -9.56 -3.85
CA VAL A 368 -10.85 -9.07 -3.59
C VAL A 368 -11.14 -9.08 -2.09
N SER A 369 -11.55 -7.93 -1.54
CA SER A 369 -12.07 -7.83 -0.17
C SER A 369 -13.54 -7.46 -0.19
N ARG A 370 -14.38 -8.17 0.58
CA ARG A 370 -15.83 -7.95 0.61
C ARG A 370 -16.42 -8.10 2.01
N ALA A 371 -17.54 -7.42 2.22
CA ALA A 371 -18.38 -7.54 3.41
C ALA A 371 -17.59 -7.48 4.74
N PRO A 372 -16.74 -6.47 4.96
CA PRO A 372 -16.05 -6.32 6.24
C PRO A 372 -17.07 -6.14 7.37
N VAL A 373 -16.78 -6.72 8.54
CA VAL A 373 -17.65 -6.64 9.70
C VAL A 373 -16.97 -5.82 10.79
N SER A 374 -17.43 -4.61 10.96
CA SER A 374 -16.95 -3.65 11.97
C SER A 374 -17.73 -2.35 11.86
N MET A 375 -17.49 -1.43 12.77
CA MET A 375 -18.00 -0.07 12.64
C MET A 375 -17.53 0.60 11.34
N ARG A 376 -18.42 1.35 10.71
CA ARG A 376 -18.15 2.10 9.47
C ARG A 376 -17.48 3.47 9.74
N ALA A 377 -16.70 3.57 10.81
CA ALA A 377 -16.04 4.79 11.25
C ALA A 377 -14.71 4.52 11.98
N GLY A 378 -13.95 5.58 12.29
CA GLY A 378 -12.67 5.48 12.99
C GLY A 378 -11.64 4.66 12.24
N ALA A 379 -10.68 4.07 12.93
CA ALA A 379 -9.61 3.27 12.34
C ALA A 379 -10.08 1.83 11.99
N ARG A 380 -11.03 1.69 11.08
CA ARG A 380 -11.59 0.43 10.59
C ARG A 380 -11.70 0.44 9.08
N ARG A 381 -11.77 -0.77 8.48
CA ARG A 381 -12.01 -1.00 7.06
C ARG A 381 -11.00 -0.32 6.13
N PHE A 382 -9.72 -0.36 6.51
CA PHE A 382 -8.60 0.08 5.68
C PHE A 382 -8.11 -1.13 4.87
N THR A 383 -8.74 -1.38 3.74
CA THR A 383 -8.67 -2.66 3.03
C THR A 383 -7.25 -3.04 2.60
N PHE A 384 -6.55 -2.14 1.91
CA PHE A 384 -5.14 -2.27 1.55
C PHE A 384 -4.37 -1.16 2.25
N ALA A 385 -3.73 -1.49 3.37
CA ALA A 385 -3.17 -0.53 4.31
C ALA A 385 -1.64 -0.54 4.26
N LEU A 386 -1.04 0.37 3.51
CA LEU A 386 0.40 0.40 3.27
C LEU A 386 1.10 1.39 4.22
N ARG A 387 2.03 0.88 5.05
CA ARG A 387 2.94 1.66 5.89
C ARG A 387 4.41 1.47 5.54
N GLY A 388 4.69 0.54 4.64
CA GLY A 388 6.01 0.28 4.06
C GLY A 388 6.29 1.14 2.83
N GLN A 389 7.34 0.77 2.10
CA GLN A 389 7.83 1.52 0.94
C GLN A 389 7.80 0.68 -0.33
N LEU A 390 7.61 1.36 -1.49
CA LEU A 390 7.75 0.75 -2.81
C LEU A 390 6.86 -0.48 -3.00
N ALA A 391 5.65 -0.47 -2.45
CA ALA A 391 4.67 -1.53 -2.65
C ALA A 391 3.80 -1.25 -3.88
N LEU A 392 3.37 -2.30 -4.57
CA LEU A 392 2.44 -2.26 -5.69
C LEU A 392 1.16 -3.03 -5.33
N VAL A 393 0.03 -2.34 -5.35
CA VAL A 393 -1.30 -2.95 -5.29
C VAL A 393 -1.94 -2.78 -6.66
N GLN A 394 -2.24 -3.88 -7.35
CA GLN A 394 -2.79 -3.79 -8.71
C GLN A 394 -3.97 -4.74 -8.96
N ARG A 395 -4.94 -4.29 -9.75
CA ARG A 395 -6.14 -5.06 -10.12
C ARG A 395 -6.87 -5.62 -8.90
N CYS A 396 -7.01 -4.79 -7.87
CA CYS A 396 -7.64 -5.17 -6.62
C CYS A 396 -8.99 -4.50 -6.44
N LEU A 397 -9.93 -5.23 -5.83
CA LEU A 397 -11.28 -4.76 -5.52
C LEU A 397 -11.45 -4.65 -4.00
N SER A 398 -11.95 -3.51 -3.54
CA SER A 398 -12.43 -3.31 -2.17
C SER A 398 -13.92 -2.99 -2.19
N ASP A 399 -14.75 -3.85 -1.62
CA ASP A 399 -16.17 -3.59 -1.43
C ASP A 399 -16.47 -3.27 0.04
N GLU A 400 -17.27 -2.25 0.28
CA GLU A 400 -17.62 -1.74 1.60
C GLU A 400 -16.40 -1.31 2.47
N GLY A 401 -15.29 -0.95 1.85
CA GLY A 401 -14.15 -0.37 2.55
C GLY A 401 -14.42 1.06 3.03
N ARG A 402 -13.63 1.54 4.00
CA ARG A 402 -13.65 2.96 4.40
C ARG A 402 -12.51 3.71 3.72
N HIS A 403 -11.26 3.41 4.00
CA HIS A 403 -10.11 3.87 3.24
C HIS A 403 -9.55 2.68 2.46
N SER A 404 -10.13 2.42 1.30
CA SER A 404 -9.90 1.18 0.54
C SER A 404 -8.44 1.01 0.11
N PHE A 405 -7.82 2.08 -0.39
CA PHE A 405 -6.44 2.11 -0.85
C PHE A 405 -5.70 3.18 -0.05
N MET A 406 -5.10 2.76 1.06
CA MET A 406 -4.52 3.65 2.04
C MET A 406 -3.01 3.51 2.11
N SER A 407 -2.33 4.63 2.18
CA SER A 407 -0.90 4.78 2.44
C SER A 407 -0.74 5.70 3.65
N GLY A 408 0.04 5.33 4.65
CA GLY A 408 0.09 6.13 5.88
C GLY A 408 1.41 6.06 6.64
N GLN A 409 1.65 7.07 7.47
CA GLN A 409 2.88 7.35 8.23
C GLN A 409 4.07 7.85 7.38
N PRO A 410 5.05 8.55 7.97
CA PRO A 410 6.16 9.17 7.24
C PRO A 410 7.06 8.22 6.45
N THR A 411 7.10 6.95 6.84
CA THR A 411 7.86 5.91 6.11
C THR A 411 7.14 5.39 4.88
N SER A 412 5.81 5.55 4.80
CA SER A 412 5.02 5.12 3.66
C SER A 412 5.33 5.99 2.45
N SER A 413 6.04 5.44 1.47
CA SER A 413 6.52 6.24 0.34
C SER A 413 6.64 5.45 -0.95
N ALA A 414 6.42 6.14 -2.07
CA ALA A 414 6.52 5.59 -3.42
C ALA A 414 5.70 4.30 -3.61
N ASN A 415 4.56 4.18 -2.93
CA ASN A 415 3.63 3.07 -3.14
C ASN A 415 2.73 3.38 -4.33
N VAL A 416 2.32 2.34 -5.04
CA VAL A 416 1.49 2.43 -6.24
C VAL A 416 0.21 1.64 -6.06
N PHE A 417 -0.94 2.27 -6.36
CA PHE A 417 -2.22 1.62 -6.56
C PHE A 417 -2.58 1.72 -8.05
N LEU A 418 -2.60 0.59 -8.74
CA LEU A 418 -2.77 0.51 -10.20
C LEU A 418 -4.01 -0.27 -10.58
N ASP A 419 -4.91 0.31 -11.39
CA ASP A 419 -6.14 -0.33 -11.87
C ASP A 419 -6.97 -0.97 -10.72
N CYS A 420 -7.14 -0.23 -9.64
CA CYS A 420 -7.85 -0.67 -8.45
C CYS A 420 -9.25 -0.04 -8.37
N LYS A 421 -10.19 -0.75 -7.75
CA LYS A 421 -11.57 -0.28 -7.63
C LYS A 421 -12.13 -0.41 -6.22
N ALA A 422 -12.77 0.65 -5.73
CA ALA A 422 -13.61 0.61 -4.55
C ALA A 422 -15.10 0.64 -4.94
N THR A 423 -15.86 -0.35 -4.47
CA THR A 423 -17.32 -0.36 -4.59
C THR A 423 -17.95 -0.13 -3.23
N THR A 424 -19.06 0.62 -3.20
CA THR A 424 -19.75 0.97 -1.94
C THR A 424 -18.83 1.53 -0.83
N PRO A 425 -17.87 2.42 -1.14
CA PRO A 425 -16.92 2.91 -0.13
C PRO A 425 -17.62 3.81 0.90
N PHE A 426 -17.15 3.80 2.15
CA PHE A 426 -17.67 4.66 3.22
C PHE A 426 -16.82 5.91 3.47
N SER A 427 -15.65 6.02 2.85
CA SER A 427 -14.79 7.21 2.84
C SER A 427 -13.86 7.19 1.62
N SER A 428 -12.99 8.19 1.52
CA SER A 428 -12.00 8.30 0.45
C SER A 428 -10.84 7.31 0.61
N SER A 429 -10.31 6.84 -0.52
CA SER A 429 -8.98 6.24 -0.60
C SER A 429 -7.95 7.36 -0.62
N GLU A 430 -6.90 7.25 0.19
CA GLU A 430 -6.03 8.40 0.44
C GLU A 430 -4.68 8.00 1.06
N PRO A 431 -3.62 8.81 0.92
CA PRO A 431 -2.62 8.89 1.94
C PRO A 431 -3.29 9.36 3.23
N HIS A 432 -3.06 8.60 4.34
CA HIS A 432 -3.83 8.79 5.56
C HIS A 432 -2.91 8.95 6.75
N GLU A 433 -2.52 9.65 7.42
CA GLU A 433 -1.55 9.84 8.51
C GLU A 433 -0.23 10.45 8.03
N GLN A 434 0.11 11.48 8.66
CA GLN A 434 1.39 12.15 8.84
C GLN A 434 2.36 12.05 7.65
N TRP A 435 2.17 12.88 6.63
CA TRP A 435 3.19 13.11 5.61
C TRP A 435 3.65 11.87 4.82
N ALA A 436 2.73 10.95 4.49
CA ALA A 436 3.04 9.88 3.53
C ALA A 436 3.40 10.49 2.17
N THR A 437 4.52 10.06 1.55
CA THR A 437 5.09 10.82 0.43
C THR A 437 5.17 10.05 -0.88
N GLY A 438 4.91 10.75 -1.99
CA GLY A 438 5.18 10.26 -3.34
C GLY A 438 4.38 9.03 -3.76
N ASN A 439 3.17 8.86 -3.24
CA ASN A 439 2.30 7.76 -3.61
C ASN A 439 1.63 8.04 -4.96
N LEU A 440 1.48 7.00 -5.79
CA LEU A 440 0.80 7.07 -7.07
C LEU A 440 -0.51 6.27 -7.03
N TYR A 441 -1.60 6.93 -7.36
CA TYR A 441 -2.89 6.32 -7.69
C TYR A 441 -3.05 6.41 -9.21
N ASP A 442 -2.98 5.28 -9.89
CA ASP A 442 -2.95 5.17 -11.35
C ASP A 442 -4.16 4.37 -11.84
N ASN A 443 -5.09 5.02 -12.52
CA ASN A 443 -6.36 4.43 -12.95
C ASN A 443 -7.18 3.82 -11.79
N VAL A 444 -7.27 4.51 -10.67
CA VAL A 444 -8.05 4.06 -9.50
C VAL A 444 -9.47 4.60 -9.60
N GLN A 445 -10.45 3.71 -9.46
CA GLN A 445 -11.88 4.06 -9.38
C GLN A 445 -12.32 4.05 -7.91
N ALA A 446 -12.31 5.21 -7.27
CA ALA A 446 -12.70 5.42 -5.87
C ALA A 446 -12.88 6.92 -5.58
N PRO A 447 -13.54 7.29 -4.48
CA PRO A 447 -13.32 8.63 -3.91
C PRO A 447 -11.87 8.78 -3.46
N LEU A 448 -11.21 9.88 -3.83
CA LEU A 448 -9.77 10.08 -3.65
C LEU A 448 -9.48 11.40 -2.96
N THR A 449 -8.61 11.40 -1.95
CA THR A 449 -8.17 12.65 -1.32
C THR A 449 -6.67 12.64 -1.01
N ALA A 450 -6.05 13.82 -1.11
CA ALA A 450 -4.77 14.16 -0.51
C ALA A 450 -4.93 15.55 0.11
N ARG A 451 -5.08 15.62 1.44
CA ARG A 451 -5.65 16.80 2.09
C ARG A 451 -5.09 17.09 3.48
N PHE A 452 -5.44 18.23 4.00
CA PHE A 452 -5.27 18.58 5.41
C PHE A 452 -6.47 18.10 6.24
N TRP A 453 -6.21 17.36 7.31
CA TRP A 453 -7.19 16.98 8.30
C TRP A 453 -7.19 17.98 9.45
N LYS A 454 -8.25 18.79 9.52
CA LYS A 454 -8.37 19.84 10.53
C LYS A 454 -8.65 19.27 11.91
N ASN A 455 -7.99 19.82 12.92
CA ASN A 455 -8.21 19.52 14.34
C ASN A 455 -7.97 18.05 14.76
N ILE A 456 -7.20 17.30 14.00
CA ILE A 456 -6.71 15.99 14.42
C ILE A 456 -5.25 15.80 14.04
N ASN A 457 -4.54 14.93 14.76
CA ASN A 457 -3.10 14.72 14.60
C ASN A 457 -2.69 14.08 13.26
N ILE A 458 -3.65 13.76 12.40
CA ILE A 458 -3.37 13.36 11.02
C ILE A 458 -2.74 14.51 10.24
N GLY A 459 -3.26 15.74 10.39
CA GLY A 459 -2.73 16.94 9.73
C GLY A 459 -2.66 16.80 8.21
N TRP A 460 -1.50 17.07 7.62
CA TRP A 460 -1.25 16.84 6.19
C TRP A 460 -1.08 15.34 5.92
N ALA A 461 -2.08 14.74 5.32
CA ALA A 461 -2.17 13.31 5.09
C ALA A 461 -1.19 12.83 4.02
N GLY A 462 -0.94 13.59 2.96
CA GLY A 462 -0.03 13.24 1.88
C GLY A 462 0.74 14.42 1.29
N ALA A 463 1.95 14.14 0.81
CA ALA A 463 2.79 15.09 0.10
C ALA A 463 3.39 14.43 -1.17
N ASN A 464 3.45 15.19 -2.26
CA ASN A 464 3.93 14.72 -3.57
C ASN A 464 3.16 13.48 -4.10
N THR A 465 1.88 13.36 -3.72
CA THR A 465 0.97 12.33 -4.20
C THR A 465 0.50 12.67 -5.61
N VAL A 466 0.41 11.66 -6.47
CA VAL A 466 -0.08 11.79 -7.85
C VAL A 466 -1.33 10.93 -8.03
N PHE A 467 -2.40 11.54 -8.52
CA PHE A 467 -3.59 10.86 -9.04
C PHE A 467 -3.55 10.96 -10.57
N TRP A 468 -3.43 9.82 -11.25
CA TRP A 468 -3.28 9.72 -12.70
C TRP A 468 -4.45 8.97 -13.32
N ASN A 469 -5.22 9.62 -14.19
CA ASN A 469 -6.38 9.03 -14.88
C ASN A 469 -7.34 8.28 -13.93
N CYS A 470 -7.57 8.84 -12.76
CA CYS A 470 -8.46 8.27 -11.75
C CYS A 470 -9.92 8.68 -11.97
N GLU A 471 -10.86 7.96 -11.35
CA GLU A 471 -12.29 8.22 -11.45
C GLU A 471 -12.96 8.27 -10.08
N GLY A 472 -13.89 9.22 -9.88
CA GLY A 472 -14.67 9.40 -8.66
C GLY A 472 -14.58 10.82 -8.10
N SER A 473 -15.20 11.07 -6.95
CA SER A 473 -15.04 12.34 -6.25
C SER A 473 -13.61 12.51 -5.75
N PHE A 474 -13.11 13.74 -5.71
CA PHE A 474 -11.75 13.97 -5.23
C PHE A 474 -11.59 15.31 -4.51
N LEU A 475 -10.57 15.36 -3.65
CA LEU A 475 -10.06 16.59 -3.03
C LEU A 475 -8.53 16.51 -2.97
N VAL A 476 -7.87 17.41 -3.68
CA VAL A 476 -6.40 17.48 -3.73
C VAL A 476 -5.97 18.85 -3.24
N GLN A 477 -5.29 18.89 -2.10
CA GLN A 477 -4.78 20.13 -1.49
C GLN A 477 -3.26 20.17 -1.52
N LYS A 478 -2.71 21.37 -1.57
CA LYS A 478 -1.26 21.62 -1.59
C LYS A 478 -0.74 21.79 -0.16
N PRO A 479 0.11 20.86 0.32
CA PRO A 479 0.78 21.07 1.59
C PRO A 479 1.84 22.17 1.46
N PRO A 480 2.08 22.96 2.50
CA PRO A 480 3.27 23.82 2.53
C PRO A 480 4.54 22.97 2.35
N THR A 481 5.52 23.46 1.62
CA THR A 481 6.80 22.78 1.31
C THR A 481 6.70 21.53 0.42
N ALA A 482 5.53 21.25 -0.18
CA ALA A 482 5.32 20.12 -1.08
C ALA A 482 4.18 20.40 -2.06
N GLN A 483 3.92 19.45 -2.97
CA GLN A 483 2.82 19.54 -3.93
C GLN A 483 2.08 18.19 -3.99
N ASN A 484 0.76 18.23 -4.24
CA ASN A 484 -0.03 17.07 -4.66
C ASN A 484 -0.61 17.33 -6.04
N PHE A 485 -0.75 16.28 -6.84
CA PHE A 485 -1.09 16.38 -8.25
C PHE A 485 -2.31 15.54 -8.61
N SER A 486 -3.11 16.01 -9.55
CA SER A 486 -4.16 15.24 -10.22
C SER A 486 -4.16 15.54 -11.71
N PHE A 487 -4.04 14.50 -12.54
CA PHE A 487 -4.04 14.58 -13.99
C PHE A 487 -5.10 13.63 -14.57
N GLY A 488 -5.97 14.13 -15.43
CA GLY A 488 -6.91 13.31 -16.17
C GLY A 488 -8.04 12.70 -15.34
N HIS A 489 -8.52 13.38 -14.31
CA HIS A 489 -9.52 12.85 -13.37
C HIS A 489 -10.94 12.94 -13.94
N LEU A 490 -11.72 11.82 -13.85
CA LEU A 490 -13.12 11.75 -14.27
C LEU A 490 -14.08 11.69 -13.09
N GLY A 491 -15.31 12.17 -13.28
CA GLY A 491 -16.41 11.98 -12.33
C GLY A 491 -16.36 12.89 -11.10
N VAL A 492 -15.81 14.07 -11.25
CA VAL A 492 -15.74 15.11 -10.19
C VAL A 492 -17.09 15.38 -9.55
N ASN A 493 -18.18 15.23 -10.29
CA ASN A 493 -19.56 15.47 -9.82
C ASN A 493 -20.32 14.20 -9.45
N SER A 494 -19.74 13.00 -9.55
CA SER A 494 -20.47 11.74 -9.50
C SER A 494 -20.88 11.29 -8.10
N VAL A 495 -20.13 11.63 -7.07
CA VAL A 495 -20.50 11.39 -5.67
C VAL A 495 -19.86 12.46 -4.80
N VAL A 496 -20.67 13.32 -4.26
CA VAL A 496 -20.20 14.30 -3.26
C VAL A 496 -20.13 13.59 -1.92
N PHE A 497 -18.92 13.34 -1.41
CA PHE A 497 -18.72 13.02 -0.01
C PHE A 497 -18.70 14.30 0.79
N ASN A 498 -19.45 14.32 1.90
CA ASN A 498 -19.20 15.31 2.93
C ASN A 498 -17.89 14.92 3.61
N ILE A 499 -16.80 15.60 3.24
CA ILE A 499 -15.47 15.28 3.77
C ILE A 499 -15.36 15.94 5.14
N PRO A 500 -15.45 15.18 6.25
CA PRO A 500 -15.40 15.74 7.59
C PRO A 500 -13.99 16.28 7.86
N LEU A 501 -13.91 17.27 8.75
CA LEU A 501 -12.63 17.86 9.17
C LEU A 501 -11.79 18.43 8.01
N GLN A 502 -12.46 18.76 6.88
CA GLN A 502 -11.83 19.49 5.78
C GLN A 502 -11.55 20.93 6.21
N ASP A 503 -10.41 21.44 5.80
CA ASP A 503 -10.11 22.87 5.87
C ASP A 503 -10.22 23.48 4.46
N PRO A 504 -11.31 24.20 4.14
CA PRO A 504 -11.51 24.77 2.82
C PRO A 504 -10.60 25.98 2.53
N THR A 505 -9.85 26.45 3.53
CA THR A 505 -8.91 27.57 3.35
C THR A 505 -7.56 27.11 2.80
N LYS A 506 -7.32 25.80 2.70
CA LYS A 506 -6.08 25.26 2.15
C LYS A 506 -6.06 25.34 0.63
N GLU A 507 -4.92 25.71 0.09
CA GLU A 507 -4.68 25.84 -1.35
C GLU A 507 -4.89 24.49 -2.07
N ASN A 508 -5.48 24.51 -3.25
CA ASN A 508 -5.61 23.34 -4.09
C ASN A 508 -4.24 22.87 -4.60
N GLY A 509 -4.09 21.57 -4.76
CA GLY A 509 -2.96 20.97 -5.46
C GLY A 509 -2.93 21.34 -6.95
N HIS A 510 -1.96 20.81 -7.66
CA HIS A 510 -1.85 20.98 -9.10
C HIS A 510 -2.84 20.04 -9.81
N ILE A 511 -3.85 20.60 -10.49
CA ILE A 511 -4.95 19.85 -11.09
C ILE A 511 -5.02 20.19 -12.58
N GLU A 512 -4.95 19.19 -13.45
CA GLU A 512 -5.05 19.32 -14.89
C GLU A 512 -6.02 18.30 -15.49
N SER A 513 -6.68 18.69 -16.58
CA SER A 513 -7.52 17.81 -17.40
C SER A 513 -8.65 17.14 -16.60
N LEU A 514 -9.53 17.94 -16.00
CA LEU A 514 -10.75 17.45 -15.39
C LEU A 514 -11.71 16.91 -16.47
N ASP A 515 -12.38 15.81 -16.14
CA ASP A 515 -13.36 15.10 -16.98
C ASP A 515 -12.78 14.56 -18.31
N LYS A 516 -11.47 14.44 -18.40
CA LYS A 516 -10.78 13.95 -19.59
C LYS A 516 -9.43 13.30 -19.22
N HIS A 517 -9.26 12.02 -19.53
CA HIS A 517 -7.98 11.32 -19.30
C HIS A 517 -6.83 11.93 -20.10
N VAL A 518 -5.62 11.81 -19.60
CA VAL A 518 -4.38 12.22 -20.23
C VAL A 518 -3.57 11.03 -20.74
N MET A 519 -2.64 11.27 -21.66
CA MET A 519 -1.65 10.28 -22.07
C MET A 519 -0.37 10.36 -21.21
N PRO A 520 0.25 9.17 -20.94
CA PRO A 520 -0.17 7.82 -21.32
C PRO A 520 -1.31 7.30 -20.45
N ARG A 521 -1.93 6.18 -20.86
CA ARG A 521 -3.00 5.54 -20.06
C ARG A 521 -2.56 5.29 -18.61
N SER A 522 -1.39 4.67 -18.42
CA SER A 522 -0.81 4.41 -17.09
C SER A 522 0.56 5.06 -16.98
N LEU A 523 0.72 5.89 -15.98
CA LEU A 523 2.01 6.50 -15.67
C LEU A 523 3.01 5.44 -15.19
N TYR A 524 2.61 4.58 -14.26
CA TYR A 524 3.46 3.51 -13.70
C TYR A 524 3.99 2.56 -14.78
N LEU A 525 3.11 2.03 -15.64
CA LEU A 525 3.52 1.08 -16.68
C LEU A 525 4.42 1.74 -17.74
N THR A 526 4.19 3.00 -18.04
CA THR A 526 5.05 3.75 -18.96
C THR A 526 6.41 4.04 -18.35
N GLN A 527 6.47 4.46 -17.08
CA GLN A 527 7.72 4.62 -16.33
C GLN A 527 8.50 3.29 -16.27
N LEU A 528 7.79 2.18 -16.05
CA LEU A 528 8.40 0.85 -16.03
C LEU A 528 8.98 0.46 -17.40
N ARG A 529 8.23 0.71 -18.48
CA ARG A 529 8.71 0.52 -19.85
C ARG A 529 9.97 1.33 -20.13
N ASP A 530 9.95 2.60 -19.75
CA ASP A 530 11.06 3.51 -20.01
C ASP A 530 12.33 3.11 -19.24
N ARG A 531 12.18 2.52 -18.05
CA ARG A 531 13.29 2.04 -17.22
C ARG A 531 13.80 0.66 -17.64
N LEU A 532 12.92 -0.31 -17.93
CA LEU A 532 13.25 -1.73 -18.08
C LEU A 532 12.80 -2.36 -19.41
N GLY A 533 12.12 -1.60 -20.27
CA GLY A 533 11.60 -2.07 -21.55
C GLY A 533 10.25 -2.81 -21.45
N ASP A 534 9.65 -3.09 -22.61
CA ASP A 534 8.33 -3.74 -22.73
C ASP A 534 8.26 -5.13 -22.11
N ALA A 535 9.37 -5.86 -22.08
CA ALA A 535 9.42 -7.20 -21.49
C ALA A 535 9.07 -7.16 -19.99
N ALA A 536 9.56 -6.16 -19.25
CA ALA A 536 9.25 -5.98 -17.84
C ALA A 536 7.77 -5.64 -17.61
N VAL A 537 7.19 -4.83 -18.48
CA VAL A 537 5.75 -4.53 -18.44
C VAL A 537 4.92 -5.80 -18.64
N ARG A 538 5.23 -6.59 -19.66
CA ARG A 538 4.53 -7.86 -19.96
C ARG A 538 4.63 -8.89 -18.83
N GLN A 539 5.67 -8.84 -17.99
CA GLN A 539 5.82 -9.76 -16.85
C GLN A 539 4.82 -9.52 -15.73
N ILE A 540 4.34 -8.28 -15.56
CA ILE A 540 3.50 -7.92 -14.41
C ILE A 540 2.09 -7.46 -14.79
N ALA A 541 1.92 -6.93 -16.00
CA ALA A 541 0.65 -6.39 -16.47
C ALA A 541 -0.22 -7.50 -17.06
N ALA A 542 -1.53 -7.40 -16.83
CA ALA A 542 -2.52 -8.20 -17.56
C ALA A 542 -2.70 -7.66 -18.99
N ALA A 543 -3.18 -8.50 -19.90
CA ALA A 543 -3.43 -8.09 -21.29
C ALA A 543 -4.33 -6.84 -21.40
N SER A 544 -5.30 -6.69 -20.50
CA SER A 544 -6.19 -5.52 -20.43
C SER A 544 -5.50 -4.20 -20.03
N GLN A 545 -4.28 -4.27 -19.51
CA GLN A 545 -3.51 -3.09 -19.09
C GLN A 545 -2.52 -2.62 -20.16
N ILE A 546 -2.22 -3.45 -21.17
CA ILE A 546 -1.17 -3.20 -22.19
C ILE A 546 -1.77 -2.65 -23.49
N GLY A 547 -3.10 -2.69 -23.65
CA GLY A 547 -3.80 -2.32 -24.88
C GLY A 547 -3.91 -0.83 -25.16
#